data_c41e41b595cff85e87428b211560f295
#
_entry.id   c41e41b595cff85e87428b211560f295
#
_cell.length_a   1.000
_cell.length_b   1.000
_cell.length_c   1.000
_cell.angle_alpha   90.00
_cell.angle_beta   90.00
_cell.angle_gamma   90.00
#
_symmetry.space_group_name_H-M   'P 1'
#
loop_
_entity.id
_entity.type
_entity.pdbx_description
1 polymer ?
#
loop_
_entity_poly.entity_id
_entity_poly.type
_entity_poly.pdbx_seq_one_letter_code
_entity_poly.pdbx_strand_id
1 'polypeptide(L)'
;NTKKVARCFYALEQDRADKKRYPAVNPIDSYSKYIEYPEFEEYISKRINGEWTAKVNELKTRLLRGKEIAEQINILGDDGVPVEYHVIFWKSEVIDYVILQQDAFDEVDAVTPMERQEDILNLVVDICRAEYKFDGFLEVMDYFKKLINLCKQMNYAEFKSEKFEDYKRQIREMVAERQ
;
A
#
# COMPACT_ATOMS: atom_id res chain seq x y z
N ASN A 1 -4.84 -17.19 26.31
CA ASN A 1 -4.96 -16.91 24.89
C ASN A 1 -5.43 -15.46 24.66
N THR A 2 -4.53 -14.51 24.98
CA THR A 2 -4.76 -13.05 25.04
C THR A 2 -5.31 -12.48 23.71
N LYS A 3 -4.89 -13.03 22.56
CA LYS A 3 -5.39 -12.61 21.24
C LYS A 3 -6.91 -12.78 21.07
N LYS A 4 -7.53 -13.76 21.73
CA LYS A 4 -8.99 -13.98 21.62
C LYS A 4 -9.82 -12.90 22.33
N VAL A 5 -9.25 -12.24 23.33
CA VAL A 5 -9.94 -11.23 24.15
C VAL A 5 -9.66 -9.81 23.65
N ALA A 6 -8.49 -9.57 23.03
CA ALA A 6 -8.12 -8.26 22.51
C ALA A 6 -8.95 -7.88 21.28
N ARG A 7 -9.46 -6.64 21.28
CA ARG A 7 -10.19 -6.07 20.13
C ARG A 7 -9.26 -5.49 19.06
N CYS A 8 -8.08 -5.00 19.47
CA CYS A 8 -7.02 -4.56 18.61
C CYS A 8 -5.70 -5.22 19.00
N PHE A 9 -4.90 -5.56 18.03
CA PHE A 9 -3.57 -6.13 18.23
C PHE A 9 -2.62 -5.61 17.17
N TYR A 10 -1.47 -5.11 17.60
CA TYR A 10 -0.37 -4.67 16.73
C TYR A 10 0.82 -5.61 16.95
N ALA A 11 1.13 -6.38 15.92
CA ALA A 11 2.32 -7.21 15.90
C ALA A 11 3.51 -6.38 15.43
N LEU A 12 4.56 -6.27 16.25
CA LEU A 12 5.82 -5.67 15.80
C LEU A 12 6.61 -6.70 14.99
N GLU A 13 7.24 -6.24 13.93
CA GLU A 13 8.03 -7.09 13.03
C GLU A 13 9.44 -6.54 12.88
N GLN A 14 10.43 -7.35 13.26
CA GLN A 14 11.83 -6.94 13.22
C GLN A 14 12.34 -6.74 11.80
N ASP A 15 11.92 -7.58 10.86
CA ASP A 15 12.29 -7.46 9.44
C ASP A 15 11.92 -6.10 8.85
N ARG A 16 10.79 -5.52 9.27
CA ARG A 16 10.40 -4.16 8.88
C ARG A 16 11.33 -3.10 9.47
N ALA A 17 11.70 -3.25 10.74
CA ALA A 17 12.63 -2.34 11.41
C ALA A 17 14.03 -2.41 10.78
N ASP A 18 14.52 -3.60 10.48
CA ASP A 18 15.82 -3.84 9.83
C ASP A 18 15.86 -3.20 8.42
N LYS A 19 14.76 -3.24 7.70
CA LYS A 19 14.57 -2.58 6.39
C LYS A 19 14.23 -1.09 6.51
N LYS A 20 14.21 -0.53 7.72
CA LYS A 20 13.84 0.87 8.01
C LYS A 20 12.43 1.24 7.51
N ARG A 21 11.51 0.29 7.57
CA ARG A 21 10.08 0.47 7.22
C ARG A 21 9.28 0.77 8.47
N TYR A 22 9.03 2.04 8.73
CA TYR A 22 8.31 2.48 9.92
C TYR A 22 6.91 3.00 9.57
N PRO A 23 5.90 2.77 10.46
CA PRO A 23 5.98 2.00 11.70
C PRO A 23 6.28 0.52 11.46
N ALA A 24 7.10 -0.10 12.32
CA ALA A 24 7.51 -1.50 12.19
C ALA A 24 6.41 -2.48 12.67
N VAL A 25 5.19 -2.28 12.19
CA VAL A 25 3.99 -3.06 12.49
C VAL A 25 3.72 -4.02 11.35
N ASN A 26 3.60 -5.32 11.65
CA ASN A 26 3.22 -6.34 10.67
C ASN A 26 1.75 -6.15 10.27
N PRO A 27 1.43 -5.80 9.01
CA PRO A 27 0.06 -5.53 8.58
C PRO A 27 -0.79 -6.81 8.43
N ILE A 28 -0.16 -7.97 8.31
CA ILE A 28 -0.83 -9.25 8.11
C ILE A 28 -1.27 -9.82 9.45
N ASP A 29 -0.36 -9.84 10.44
CA ASP A 29 -0.62 -10.39 11.76
C ASP A 29 -1.36 -9.42 12.70
N SER A 30 -1.35 -8.14 12.37
CA SER A 30 -2.09 -7.11 13.10
C SER A 30 -3.55 -7.10 12.70
N TYR A 31 -4.43 -6.80 13.66
CA TYR A 31 -5.85 -6.71 13.40
C TYR A 31 -6.55 -5.68 14.30
N SER A 32 -7.70 -5.21 13.81
CA SER A 32 -8.70 -4.49 14.58
C SER A 32 -10.07 -5.10 14.30
N LYS A 33 -10.74 -5.54 15.34
CA LYS A 33 -12.13 -6.07 15.23
C LYS A 33 -13.16 -4.96 15.06
N TYR A 34 -12.77 -3.71 15.27
CA TYR A 34 -13.68 -2.57 15.12
C TYR A 34 -14.17 -2.39 13.68
N ILE A 35 -13.35 -2.74 12.69
CA ILE A 35 -13.75 -2.68 11.27
C ILE A 35 -14.85 -3.69 10.89
N GLU A 36 -15.12 -4.68 11.75
CA GLU A 36 -16.14 -5.69 11.53
C GLU A 36 -17.51 -5.29 12.12
N TYR A 37 -17.57 -4.17 12.86
CA TYR A 37 -18.81 -3.70 13.47
C TYR A 37 -19.67 -2.91 12.48
N PRO A 38 -20.99 -3.18 12.44
CA PRO A 38 -21.93 -2.43 11.59
C PRO A 38 -21.89 -0.92 11.84
N GLU A 39 -21.68 -0.49 13.08
CA GLU A 39 -21.57 0.92 13.47
C GLU A 39 -20.34 1.58 12.86
N PHE A 40 -19.24 0.84 12.68
CA PHE A 40 -18.05 1.35 11.99
C PHE A 40 -18.35 1.55 10.51
N GLU A 41 -18.97 0.58 9.84
CA GLU A 41 -19.34 0.69 8.43
C GLU A 41 -20.32 1.85 8.21
N GLU A 42 -21.31 2.02 9.06
CA GLU A 42 -22.23 3.15 9.04
C GLU A 42 -21.51 4.51 9.24
N TYR A 43 -20.55 4.56 10.16
CA TYR A 43 -19.74 5.75 10.41
C TYR A 43 -18.87 6.13 9.22
N ILE A 44 -18.20 5.14 8.62
CA ILE A 44 -17.31 5.34 7.47
C ILE A 44 -18.11 5.73 6.24
N SER A 45 -19.22 5.04 5.93
CA SER A 45 -20.04 5.30 4.74
C SER A 45 -20.66 6.71 4.72
N LYS A 46 -20.83 7.33 5.87
CA LYS A 46 -21.30 8.73 6.00
C LYS A 46 -20.21 9.77 5.72
N ARG A 47 -18.94 9.40 5.80
CA ARG A 47 -17.80 10.32 5.74
C ARG A 47 -16.95 10.16 4.50
N ILE A 48 -16.86 8.96 3.99
CA ILE A 48 -16.11 8.60 2.81
C ILE A 48 -16.96 7.77 1.87
N ASN A 49 -16.74 7.95 0.56
CA ASN A 49 -17.50 7.27 -0.48
C ASN A 49 -17.15 5.77 -0.54
N GLY A 50 -17.84 4.97 0.29
CA GLY A 50 -18.06 3.53 0.13
C GLY A 50 -16.86 2.58 0.04
N GLU A 51 -17.09 1.32 0.42
CA GLU A 51 -16.19 0.18 0.21
C GLU A 51 -14.82 0.24 0.93
N TRP A 52 -14.66 1.07 1.96
CA TRP A 52 -13.42 1.14 2.73
C TRP A 52 -12.95 -0.24 3.18
N THR A 53 -13.80 -0.97 3.89
CA THR A 53 -13.46 -2.29 4.44
C THR A 53 -13.12 -3.29 3.34
N ALA A 54 -13.86 -3.28 2.22
CA ALA A 54 -13.57 -4.15 1.08
C ALA A 54 -12.22 -3.84 0.44
N LYS A 55 -11.89 -2.56 0.24
CA LYS A 55 -10.60 -2.13 -0.31
C LYS A 55 -9.43 -2.46 0.61
N VAL A 56 -9.59 -2.25 1.92
CA VAL A 56 -8.57 -2.62 2.91
C VAL A 56 -8.31 -4.13 2.89
N ASN A 57 -9.36 -4.95 2.83
CA ASN A 57 -9.23 -6.41 2.76
C ASN A 57 -8.60 -6.86 1.44
N GLU A 58 -8.91 -6.21 0.32
CA GLU A 58 -8.25 -6.45 -0.97
C GLU A 58 -6.75 -6.20 -0.86
N LEU A 59 -6.34 -5.05 -0.31
CA LEU A 59 -4.92 -4.72 -0.17
C LEU A 59 -4.19 -5.65 0.80
N LYS A 60 -4.84 -6.10 1.89
CA LYS A 60 -4.27 -7.13 2.78
C LYS A 60 -4.01 -8.45 2.05
N THR A 61 -4.93 -8.87 1.21
CA THR A 61 -4.75 -10.08 0.39
C THR A 61 -3.58 -9.93 -0.59
N ARG A 62 -3.44 -8.75 -1.20
CA ARG A 62 -2.31 -8.46 -2.10
C ARG A 62 -0.97 -8.43 -1.35
N LEU A 63 -0.92 -7.89 -0.14
CA LEU A 63 0.28 -7.92 0.71
C LEU A 63 0.70 -9.35 1.05
N LEU A 64 -0.26 -10.21 1.43
CA LEU A 64 0.01 -11.61 1.71
C LEU A 64 0.58 -12.32 0.48
N ARG A 65 -0.03 -12.12 -0.68
CA ARG A 65 0.45 -12.70 -1.94
C ARG A 65 1.84 -12.17 -2.33
N GLY A 66 2.10 -10.89 -2.13
CA GLY A 66 3.43 -10.29 -2.36
C GLY A 66 4.50 -10.90 -1.47
N LYS A 67 4.18 -11.18 -0.21
CA LYS A 67 5.10 -11.87 0.72
C LYS A 67 5.44 -13.28 0.26
N GLU A 68 4.44 -14.06 -0.15
CA GLU A 68 4.66 -15.42 -0.69
C GLU A 68 5.58 -15.39 -1.93
N ILE A 69 5.38 -14.42 -2.82
CA ILE A 69 6.21 -14.26 -4.03
C ILE A 69 7.63 -13.80 -3.66
N ALA A 70 7.78 -12.89 -2.69
CA ALA A 70 9.10 -12.47 -2.21
C ALA A 70 9.92 -13.68 -1.71
N GLU A 71 9.29 -14.61 -1.00
CA GLU A 71 9.93 -15.86 -0.57
C GLU A 71 10.36 -16.72 -1.76
N GLN A 72 9.53 -16.83 -2.81
CA GLN A 72 9.89 -17.55 -4.04
C GLN A 72 11.07 -16.88 -4.77
N ILE A 73 11.07 -15.56 -4.90
CA ILE A 73 12.18 -14.80 -5.50
C ILE A 73 13.48 -15.04 -4.72
N ASN A 74 13.41 -15.03 -3.38
CA ASN A 74 14.57 -15.29 -2.53
C ASN A 74 15.16 -16.69 -2.70
N ILE A 75 14.33 -17.69 -3.02
CA ILE A 75 14.76 -19.08 -3.22
C ILE A 75 15.27 -19.31 -4.64
N LEU A 76 14.56 -18.80 -5.64
CA LEU A 76 14.78 -19.12 -7.06
C LEU A 76 15.65 -18.08 -7.78
N GLY A 77 15.82 -16.89 -7.20
CA GLY A 77 16.38 -15.71 -7.87
C GLY A 77 15.39 -15.02 -8.80
N ASP A 78 15.72 -13.80 -9.18
CA ASP A 78 14.85 -12.97 -10.03
C ASP A 78 14.58 -13.60 -11.40
N ASP A 79 15.57 -14.22 -12.00
CA ASP A 79 15.44 -14.89 -13.31
C ASP A 79 14.64 -16.20 -13.26
N GLY A 80 14.49 -16.78 -12.06
CA GLY A 80 13.79 -18.04 -11.83
C GLY A 80 12.27 -17.88 -11.66
N VAL A 81 11.77 -16.65 -11.69
CA VAL A 81 10.36 -16.34 -11.40
C VAL A 81 9.73 -15.61 -12.60
N PRO A 82 8.48 -15.96 -13.00
CA PRO A 82 7.78 -15.27 -14.09
C PRO A 82 7.66 -13.75 -13.87
N VAL A 83 7.69 -12.97 -14.95
CA VAL A 83 7.61 -11.49 -14.91
C VAL A 83 6.32 -11.01 -14.20
N GLU A 84 5.21 -11.71 -14.39
CA GLU A 84 3.93 -11.40 -13.74
C GLU A 84 4.01 -11.50 -12.21
N TYR A 85 4.87 -12.37 -11.67
CA TYR A 85 5.09 -12.48 -10.21
C TYR A 85 5.86 -11.27 -9.70
N HIS A 86 6.82 -10.75 -10.46
CA HIS A 86 7.48 -9.49 -10.13
C HIS A 86 6.49 -8.33 -10.10
N VAL A 87 5.53 -8.28 -11.03
CA VAL A 87 4.45 -7.27 -11.01
C VAL A 87 3.62 -7.38 -9.72
N ILE A 88 3.23 -8.60 -9.32
CA ILE A 88 2.46 -8.81 -8.07
C ILE A 88 3.29 -8.38 -6.84
N PHE A 89 4.56 -8.76 -6.78
CA PHE A 89 5.48 -8.36 -5.73
C PHE A 89 5.59 -6.83 -5.63
N TRP A 90 5.84 -6.15 -6.75
CA TRP A 90 6.00 -4.70 -6.76
C TRP A 90 4.70 -3.94 -6.45
N LYS A 91 3.53 -4.46 -6.82
CA LYS A 91 2.23 -3.93 -6.37
C LYS A 91 2.09 -4.01 -4.84
N SER A 92 2.58 -5.07 -4.21
CA SER A 92 2.61 -5.16 -2.74
C SER A 92 3.59 -4.16 -2.12
N GLU A 93 4.73 -3.89 -2.78
CA GLU A 93 5.67 -2.86 -2.36
C GLU A 93 5.05 -1.44 -2.45
N VAL A 94 4.22 -1.16 -3.47
CA VAL A 94 3.45 0.10 -3.55
C VAL A 94 2.56 0.27 -2.31
N ILE A 95 1.82 -0.77 -1.92
CA ILE A 95 0.97 -0.71 -0.72
C ILE A 95 1.82 -0.42 0.53
N ASP A 96 2.94 -1.11 0.68
CA ASP A 96 3.82 -0.97 1.84
C ASP A 96 4.44 0.44 1.91
N TYR A 97 5.02 0.91 0.82
CA TYR A 97 5.71 2.21 0.82
C TYR A 97 4.77 3.43 0.82
N VAL A 98 3.55 3.29 0.32
CA VAL A 98 2.65 4.45 0.13
C VAL A 98 1.60 4.56 1.23
N ILE A 99 1.11 3.42 1.75
CA ILE A 99 0.06 3.40 2.78
C ILE A 99 0.63 3.06 4.16
N LEU A 100 1.48 2.04 4.25
CA LEU A 100 1.92 1.49 5.54
C LEU A 100 3.14 2.21 6.11
N GLN A 101 4.02 2.70 5.25
CA GLN A 101 5.16 3.49 5.69
C GLN A 101 4.73 4.94 5.87
N GLN A 102 5.14 5.55 6.98
CA GLN A 102 4.84 6.93 7.31
C GLN A 102 6.06 7.57 7.97
N ASP A 103 6.41 8.78 7.54
CA ASP A 103 7.49 9.56 8.14
C ASP A 103 6.94 10.37 9.31
N ALA A 104 7.24 9.92 10.53
CA ALA A 104 6.79 10.58 11.74
C ALA A 104 7.48 11.93 12.03
N PHE A 105 8.53 12.27 11.28
CA PHE A 105 9.27 13.53 11.40
C PHE A 105 8.87 14.57 10.36
N ASP A 106 8.09 14.19 9.35
CA ASP A 106 7.51 15.12 8.39
C ASP A 106 6.14 15.60 8.89
N GLU A 107 5.93 16.91 8.91
CA GLU A 107 4.71 17.54 9.46
C GLU A 107 3.44 17.18 8.64
N VAL A 108 3.61 16.90 7.35
CA VAL A 108 2.50 16.57 6.43
C VAL A 108 2.20 15.08 6.47
N ASP A 109 3.23 14.23 6.33
CA ASP A 109 3.06 12.78 6.29
C ASP A 109 2.68 12.19 7.65
N ALA A 110 3.16 12.78 8.77
CA ALA A 110 2.82 12.34 10.12
C ALA A 110 1.34 12.48 10.46
N VAL A 111 0.59 13.37 9.78
CA VAL A 111 -0.83 13.63 10.04
C VAL A 111 -1.64 13.42 8.77
N THR A 112 -2.33 12.30 8.67
CA THR A 112 -3.14 11.97 7.50
C THR A 112 -4.63 11.98 7.84
N PRO A 113 -5.37 13.07 7.53
CA PRO A 113 -6.81 13.15 7.71
C PRO A 113 -7.55 12.05 6.95
N MET A 114 -8.76 11.74 7.36
CA MET A 114 -9.54 10.62 6.81
C MET A 114 -9.80 10.74 5.31
N GLU A 115 -10.09 11.95 4.82
CA GLU A 115 -10.31 12.23 3.40
C GLU A 115 -9.03 12.00 2.57
N ARG A 116 -7.88 12.32 3.13
CA ARG A 116 -6.59 12.04 2.50
C ARG A 116 -6.30 10.54 2.49
N GLN A 117 -6.60 9.82 3.58
CA GLN A 117 -6.45 8.37 3.64
C GLN A 117 -7.30 7.69 2.56
N GLU A 118 -8.55 8.14 2.39
CA GLU A 118 -9.44 7.64 1.32
C GLU A 118 -8.86 7.88 -0.07
N ASP A 119 -8.37 9.08 -0.32
CA ASP A 119 -7.83 9.46 -1.63
C ASP A 119 -6.59 8.63 -1.99
N ILE A 120 -5.67 8.46 -1.04
CA ILE A 120 -4.48 7.63 -1.20
C ILE A 120 -4.88 6.14 -1.34
N LEU A 121 -5.82 5.66 -0.54
CA LEU A 121 -6.32 4.28 -0.63
C LEU A 121 -6.89 4.00 -2.03
N ASN A 122 -7.74 4.89 -2.54
CA ASN A 122 -8.33 4.76 -3.88
C ASN A 122 -7.25 4.74 -4.96
N LEU A 123 -6.29 5.66 -4.90
CA LEU A 123 -5.18 5.71 -5.86
C LEU A 123 -4.36 4.41 -5.85
N VAL A 124 -4.02 3.89 -4.68
CA VAL A 124 -3.24 2.65 -4.55
C VAL A 124 -4.05 1.44 -5.02
N VAL A 125 -5.35 1.39 -4.75
CA VAL A 125 -6.24 0.34 -5.28
C VAL A 125 -6.28 0.38 -6.80
N ASP A 126 -6.39 1.57 -7.41
CA ASP A 126 -6.37 1.74 -8.87
C ASP A 126 -5.04 1.25 -9.46
N ILE A 127 -3.90 1.63 -8.88
CA ILE A 127 -2.57 1.12 -9.26
C ILE A 127 -2.51 -0.42 -9.17
N CYS A 128 -3.05 -1.00 -8.11
CA CYS A 128 -3.03 -2.43 -7.91
C CYS A 128 -3.97 -3.21 -8.85
N ARG A 129 -5.08 -2.61 -9.27
CA ARG A 129 -6.04 -3.22 -10.21
C ARG A 129 -5.60 -3.08 -11.66
N ALA A 130 -4.82 -2.06 -11.99
CA ALA A 130 -4.30 -1.86 -13.35
C ALA A 130 -3.53 -3.09 -13.85
N GLU A 131 -3.68 -3.41 -15.12
CA GLU A 131 -2.93 -4.46 -15.78
C GLU A 131 -1.69 -3.87 -16.45
N TYR A 132 -0.53 -4.50 -16.24
CA TYR A 132 0.74 -4.02 -16.75
C TYR A 132 1.39 -5.07 -17.63
N LYS A 133 2.03 -4.63 -18.71
CA LYS A 133 2.81 -5.48 -19.60
C LYS A 133 4.27 -5.05 -19.58
N PHE A 134 5.16 -6.00 -19.33
CA PHE A 134 6.60 -5.80 -19.28
C PHE A 134 7.33 -6.95 -19.96
N ASP A 135 8.48 -6.65 -20.56
CA ASP A 135 9.31 -7.63 -21.24
C ASP A 135 10.24 -8.38 -20.27
N GLY A 136 10.54 -7.83 -19.10
CA GLY A 136 11.42 -8.43 -18.12
C GLY A 136 11.33 -7.82 -16.73
N PHE A 137 11.86 -8.52 -15.74
CA PHE A 137 11.76 -8.12 -14.33
C PHE A 137 12.49 -6.80 -14.01
N LEU A 138 13.60 -6.50 -14.70
CA LEU A 138 14.30 -5.22 -14.53
C LEU A 138 13.42 -4.03 -14.91
N GLU A 139 12.66 -4.16 -15.98
CA GLU A 139 11.73 -3.13 -16.41
C GLU A 139 10.60 -2.93 -15.40
N VAL A 140 10.06 -4.03 -14.84
CA VAL A 140 9.08 -3.98 -13.74
C VAL A 140 9.64 -3.21 -12.56
N MET A 141 10.84 -3.57 -12.12
CA MET A 141 11.51 -2.96 -10.99
C MET A 141 11.71 -1.44 -11.19
N ASP A 142 12.24 -1.05 -12.33
CA ASP A 142 12.53 0.36 -12.63
C ASP A 142 11.24 1.21 -12.71
N TYR A 143 10.20 0.65 -13.33
CA TYR A 143 8.89 1.28 -13.40
C TYR A 143 8.28 1.51 -12.01
N PHE A 144 8.18 0.46 -11.20
CA PHE A 144 7.56 0.56 -9.88
C PHE A 144 8.38 1.40 -8.90
N LYS A 145 9.71 1.40 -8.98
CA LYS A 145 10.54 2.32 -8.19
C LYS A 145 10.24 3.78 -8.51
N LYS A 146 10.07 4.14 -9.78
CA LYS A 146 9.68 5.50 -10.19
C LYS A 146 8.29 5.84 -9.69
N LEU A 147 7.33 4.92 -9.83
CA LEU A 147 5.95 5.10 -9.38
C LEU A 147 5.89 5.31 -7.85
N ILE A 148 6.57 4.46 -7.07
CA ILE A 148 6.66 4.58 -5.62
C ILE A 148 7.28 5.92 -5.22
N ASN A 149 8.33 6.37 -5.92
CA ASN A 149 8.94 7.66 -5.63
C ASN A 149 7.97 8.82 -5.85
N LEU A 150 7.20 8.82 -6.93
CA LEU A 150 6.17 9.83 -7.17
C LEU A 150 5.09 9.81 -6.07
N CYS A 151 4.63 8.64 -5.67
CA CYS A 151 3.67 8.48 -4.58
C CYS A 151 4.23 9.01 -3.24
N LYS A 152 5.49 8.75 -2.94
CA LYS A 152 6.16 9.27 -1.73
C LYS A 152 6.27 10.80 -1.78
N GLN A 153 6.62 11.39 -2.92
CA GLN A 153 6.63 12.85 -3.07
C GLN A 153 5.22 13.45 -2.89
N MET A 154 4.18 12.77 -3.36
CA MET A 154 2.80 13.16 -3.12
C MET A 154 2.46 13.13 -1.62
N ASN A 155 2.95 12.11 -0.87
CA ASN A 155 2.71 12.01 0.57
C ASN A 155 3.35 13.15 1.38
N TYR A 156 4.45 13.74 0.91
CA TYR A 156 5.07 14.93 1.51
C TYR A 156 4.41 16.27 1.08
N ALA A 157 3.46 16.24 0.15
CA ALA A 157 2.74 17.45 -0.27
C ALA A 157 1.46 17.64 0.54
N GLU A 158 1.14 18.89 0.90
CA GLU A 158 -0.11 19.21 1.58
C GLU A 158 -1.32 18.73 0.79
N PHE A 159 -2.27 18.10 1.48
CA PHE A 159 -3.47 17.54 0.85
C PHE A 159 -4.26 18.59 0.08
N LYS A 160 -4.64 18.28 -1.15
CA LYS A 160 -5.33 19.18 -2.10
C LYS A 160 -4.53 20.42 -2.52
N SER A 161 -3.23 20.50 -2.20
CA SER A 161 -2.37 21.53 -2.80
C SER A 161 -2.17 21.27 -4.30
N GLU A 162 -1.78 22.30 -5.05
CA GLU A 162 -1.42 22.17 -6.47
C GLU A 162 -0.35 21.08 -6.69
N LYS A 163 0.63 21.03 -5.80
CA LYS A 163 1.71 20.04 -5.84
C LYS A 163 1.21 18.61 -5.61
N PHE A 164 0.28 18.42 -4.67
CA PHE A 164 -0.35 17.12 -4.40
C PHE A 164 -1.13 16.63 -5.63
N GLU A 165 -1.95 17.50 -6.22
CA GLU A 165 -2.75 17.15 -7.40
C GLU A 165 -1.88 16.93 -8.65
N ASP A 166 -0.76 17.64 -8.78
CA ASP A 166 0.19 17.44 -9.88
C ASP A 166 0.86 16.06 -9.79
N TYR A 167 1.36 15.67 -8.63
CA TYR A 167 1.89 14.32 -8.44
C TYR A 167 0.84 13.24 -8.71
N LYS A 168 -0.37 13.44 -8.22
CA LYS A 168 -1.48 12.50 -8.44
C LYS A 168 -1.81 12.35 -9.93
N ARG A 169 -1.78 13.44 -10.68
CA ARG A 169 -1.95 13.44 -12.14
C ARG A 169 -0.82 12.66 -12.82
N GLN A 170 0.45 12.95 -12.49
CA GLN A 170 1.60 12.24 -13.05
C GLN A 170 1.54 10.73 -12.77
N ILE A 171 1.14 10.33 -11.57
CA ILE A 171 0.95 8.91 -11.22
C ILE A 171 -0.10 8.27 -12.12
N ARG A 172 -1.26 8.91 -12.32
CA ARG A 172 -2.34 8.39 -13.17
C ARG A 172 -1.92 8.29 -14.62
N GLU A 173 -1.23 9.30 -15.14
CA GLU A 173 -0.67 9.31 -16.50
C GLU A 173 0.32 8.14 -16.68
N MET A 174 1.25 7.97 -15.76
CA MET A 174 2.23 6.89 -15.77
C MET A 174 1.56 5.49 -15.74
N VAL A 175 0.48 5.33 -14.96
CA VAL A 175 -0.29 4.08 -14.92
C VAL A 175 -1.01 3.84 -16.25
N ALA A 176 -1.65 4.86 -16.81
CA ALA A 176 -2.39 4.75 -18.07
C ALA A 176 -1.49 4.45 -19.28
N GLU A 177 -0.28 4.99 -19.32
CA GLU A 177 0.70 4.76 -20.39
C GLU A 177 1.20 3.30 -20.44
N ARG A 178 1.03 2.54 -19.37
CA ARG A 178 1.57 1.17 -19.26
C ARG A 178 0.50 0.07 -19.28
N GLN A 179 -0.74 0.43 -19.42
CA GLN A 179 -1.85 -0.51 -19.65
C GLN A 179 -1.95 -0.87 -21.13
#